data_66abdd37364d096689a8d6f7bd2f7eaa
#
_entry.id   66abdd37364d096689a8d6f7bd2f7eaa
#
_cell.length_a   1.000
_cell.length_b   1.000
_cell.length_c   1.000
_cell.angle_alpha   90.00
_cell.angle_beta   90.00
_cell.angle_gamma   90.00
#
_symmetry.space_group_name_H-M   'P 1'
#
loop_
_entity.id
_entity.type
_entity.pdbx_description
1 polymer ?
#
loop_
_entity_poly.entity_id
_entity_poly.type
_entity_poly.pdbx_seq_one_letter_code
_entity_poly.pdbx_strand_id
1 'polypeptide(L)'
;PAGGVGGPGGSGGASALAFGSGGVGGAGGLGGPTDGTVQGVGGFGGQGGNGGQSGLLFGNAGAGGAGAAGGAGTGDTESFGGHGGAGGDGGAVGLIGNGGAGGTGSPGAVVGGNGGVGGLGGAGSPGGLLYGTGGAGGNGGPGGDGGTGATVGFAGSGGFGGAGGIAQLFGTGGMGGSGGGIGAGTTTVVPPDVAPVGGTGGNGGRAGLLLGVGGMGGNGGATSVGGTLYAAGGNGGD
;
A
#
# COMPACT_ATOMS: atom_id res chain seq x y z
N PRO A 1 -19.35 20.04 0.05
CA PRO A 1 -18.39 19.85 1.16
C PRO A 1 -17.56 18.59 0.95
N ALA A 2 -16.32 18.58 1.43
CA ALA A 2 -15.46 17.40 1.38
C ALA A 2 -15.83 16.42 2.50
N GLY A 3 -15.72 15.13 2.24
CA GLY A 3 -15.82 14.08 3.26
C GLY A 3 -14.70 14.19 4.29
N GLY A 4 -14.94 13.77 5.53
CA GLY A 4 -13.92 13.75 6.58
C GLY A 4 -12.81 12.77 6.28
N VAL A 5 -11.55 13.14 6.57
CA VAL A 5 -10.39 12.25 6.40
C VAL A 5 -10.38 11.20 7.51
N GLY A 6 -10.09 9.96 7.17
CA GLY A 6 -9.92 8.87 8.13
C GLY A 6 -8.68 9.07 9.02
N GLY A 7 -8.78 8.77 10.30
CA GLY A 7 -7.65 8.86 11.23
C GLY A 7 -6.57 7.80 10.95
N PRO A 8 -5.29 8.06 11.26
CA PRO A 8 -4.24 7.06 11.13
C PRO A 8 -4.39 5.93 12.14
N GLY A 9 -3.95 4.73 11.77
CA GLY A 9 -3.83 3.60 12.69
C GLY A 9 -2.75 3.83 13.74
N GLY A 10 -2.93 3.28 14.93
CA GLY A 10 -1.91 3.32 15.98
C GLY A 10 -0.72 2.43 15.64
N SER A 11 0.49 2.84 16.03
CA SER A 11 1.68 2.02 15.88
C SER A 11 1.62 0.78 16.78
N GLY A 12 2.19 -0.33 16.30
CA GLY A 12 2.35 -1.55 17.10
C GLY A 12 3.26 -1.30 18.30
N GLY A 13 2.96 -1.95 19.43
CA GLY A 13 3.78 -1.86 20.63
C GLY A 13 5.16 -2.49 20.43
N ALA A 14 6.19 -1.83 20.95
CA ALA A 14 7.53 -2.42 20.99
C ALA A 14 7.61 -3.52 22.05
N SER A 15 8.47 -4.53 21.82
CA SER A 15 8.68 -5.60 22.78
C SER A 15 9.64 -5.18 23.92
N ALA A 16 9.77 -6.06 24.93
CA ALA A 16 10.69 -5.86 26.05
C ALA A 16 12.16 -5.88 25.59
N LEU A 17 13.07 -5.39 26.47
CA LEU A 17 14.45 -5.05 26.14
C LEU A 17 15.25 -6.12 25.36
N ALA A 18 15.23 -7.39 25.80
CA ALA A 18 16.11 -8.40 25.22
C ALA A 18 15.37 -9.38 24.28
N PHE A 19 14.18 -9.79 24.62
CA PHE A 19 13.43 -10.87 23.96
C PHE A 19 11.99 -10.43 23.73
N GLY A 20 11.43 -10.81 22.59
CA GLY A 20 10.03 -10.63 22.31
C GLY A 20 9.74 -10.10 20.91
N SER A 21 8.53 -10.32 20.44
CA SER A 21 8.08 -9.84 19.13
C SER A 21 7.37 -8.51 19.24
N GLY A 22 7.57 -7.63 18.26
CA GLY A 22 6.84 -6.39 18.12
C GLY A 22 5.36 -6.61 17.81
N GLY A 23 4.51 -5.72 18.27
CA GLY A 23 3.07 -5.73 17.96
C GLY A 23 2.78 -5.28 16.54
N VAL A 24 1.67 -5.73 15.98
CA VAL A 24 1.19 -5.29 14.65
C VAL A 24 0.67 -3.85 14.73
N GLY A 25 0.91 -3.05 13.70
CA GLY A 25 0.32 -1.71 13.56
C GLY A 25 -1.19 -1.78 13.36
N GLY A 26 -1.92 -0.80 13.88
CA GLY A 26 -3.37 -0.70 13.70
C GLY A 26 -3.75 -0.31 12.27
N ALA A 27 -4.95 -0.69 11.84
CA ALA A 27 -5.49 -0.24 10.56
C ALA A 27 -5.87 1.26 10.62
N GLY A 28 -5.80 1.94 9.48
CA GLY A 28 -6.32 3.31 9.32
C GLY A 28 -7.84 3.37 9.46
N GLY A 29 -8.38 4.56 9.71
CA GLY A 29 -9.82 4.83 9.70
C GLY A 29 -10.35 5.12 8.30
N LEU A 30 -11.60 4.77 8.04
CA LEU A 30 -12.23 5.02 6.75
C LEU A 30 -12.37 6.52 6.46
N GLY A 31 -12.24 6.90 5.19
CA GLY A 31 -12.63 8.22 4.71
C GLY A 31 -14.15 8.39 4.73
N GLY A 32 -14.61 9.56 5.12
CA GLY A 32 -16.06 9.88 5.15
C GLY A 32 -16.61 10.14 3.73
N PRO A 33 -17.87 9.75 3.45
CA PRO A 33 -18.52 10.14 2.21
C PRO A 33 -18.87 11.63 2.22
N THR A 34 -19.16 12.18 1.06
CA THR A 34 -19.73 13.54 0.95
C THR A 34 -21.23 13.54 1.22
N ASP A 35 -21.80 14.69 1.54
CA ASP A 35 -23.21 14.87 1.89
C ASP A 35 -24.16 15.10 0.70
N GLY A 36 -23.81 14.67 -0.50
CA GLY A 36 -24.69 14.66 -1.66
C GLY A 36 -24.81 15.98 -2.41
N THR A 37 -23.94 16.94 -2.17
CA THR A 37 -23.90 18.20 -2.95
C THR A 37 -23.12 18.02 -4.26
N VAL A 38 -23.50 18.82 -5.25
CA VAL A 38 -22.79 18.91 -6.54
C VAL A 38 -21.29 19.17 -6.29
N GLN A 39 -20.39 18.42 -6.91
CA GLN A 39 -18.92 18.54 -6.75
C GLN A 39 -18.37 18.12 -5.36
N GLY A 40 -18.80 16.99 -4.83
CA GLY A 40 -18.27 16.46 -3.58
C GLY A 40 -16.97 15.67 -3.76
N VAL A 41 -15.98 15.92 -2.91
CA VAL A 41 -14.75 15.11 -2.81
C VAL A 41 -14.85 14.20 -1.60
N GLY A 42 -14.84 12.89 -1.80
CA GLY A 42 -14.78 11.90 -0.71
C GLY A 42 -13.55 12.10 0.17
N GLY A 43 -13.67 11.82 1.46
CA GLY A 43 -12.55 11.89 2.40
C GLY A 43 -11.48 10.84 2.10
N PHE A 44 -10.21 11.17 2.34
CA PHE A 44 -9.13 10.21 2.19
C PHE A 44 -9.19 9.15 3.28
N GLY A 45 -8.86 7.90 2.94
CA GLY A 45 -8.65 6.84 3.91
C GLY A 45 -7.43 7.12 4.78
N GLY A 46 -7.50 6.75 6.06
CA GLY A 46 -6.39 6.88 6.99
C GLY A 46 -5.26 5.89 6.68
N GLN A 47 -4.04 6.27 7.01
CA GLN A 47 -2.87 5.40 6.89
C GLN A 47 -2.88 4.31 7.95
N GLY A 48 -2.35 3.12 7.63
CA GLY A 48 -2.04 2.09 8.60
C GLY A 48 -0.91 2.51 9.54
N GLY A 49 -0.94 2.06 10.79
CA GLY A 49 0.13 2.29 11.74
C GLY A 49 1.35 1.39 11.46
N ASN A 50 2.54 1.84 11.82
CA ASN A 50 3.75 1.05 11.68
C ASN A 50 3.78 -0.14 12.65
N GLY A 51 4.44 -1.22 12.27
CA GLY A 51 4.69 -2.35 13.16
C GLY A 51 5.63 -1.97 14.31
N GLY A 52 5.48 -2.67 15.44
CA GLY A 52 6.31 -2.48 16.62
C GLY A 52 7.69 -3.13 16.48
N GLN A 53 8.66 -2.62 17.22
CA GLN A 53 10.03 -3.16 17.25
C GLN A 53 10.10 -4.47 18.02
N SER A 54 10.98 -5.37 17.61
CA SER A 54 11.31 -6.59 18.36
C SER A 54 12.23 -6.30 19.55
N GLY A 55 12.49 -7.32 20.37
CA GLY A 55 13.56 -7.28 21.37
C GLY A 55 14.94 -7.12 20.74
N LEU A 56 15.88 -6.59 21.53
CA LEU A 56 17.22 -6.26 21.06
C LEU A 56 18.03 -7.50 20.60
N LEU A 57 17.89 -8.63 21.29
CA LEU A 57 18.65 -9.84 20.98
C LEU A 57 17.88 -10.80 20.07
N PHE A 58 16.64 -11.13 20.43
CA PHE A 58 15.82 -12.11 19.71
C PHE A 58 14.37 -11.66 19.61
N GLY A 59 13.79 -11.78 18.44
CA GLY A 59 12.38 -11.58 18.20
C GLY A 59 12.08 -11.08 16.80
N ASN A 60 10.87 -11.31 16.34
CA ASN A 60 10.41 -10.79 15.06
C ASN A 60 9.78 -9.41 15.24
N ALA A 61 9.97 -8.54 14.30
CA ALA A 61 9.26 -7.27 14.29
C ALA A 61 7.79 -7.44 13.93
N GLY A 62 6.97 -6.51 14.36
CA GLY A 62 5.56 -6.45 14.01
C GLY A 62 5.33 -6.01 12.56
N ALA A 63 4.26 -6.49 11.95
CA ALA A 63 3.85 -6.03 10.62
C ALA A 63 3.21 -4.65 10.71
N GLY A 64 3.30 -3.86 9.63
CA GLY A 64 2.54 -2.64 9.47
C GLY A 64 1.05 -2.92 9.31
N GLY A 65 0.21 -2.01 9.77
CA GLY A 65 -1.24 -2.05 9.62
C GLY A 65 -1.68 -1.69 8.20
N ALA A 66 -2.86 -2.16 7.80
CA ALA A 66 -3.44 -1.79 6.51
C ALA A 66 -3.90 -0.32 6.50
N GLY A 67 -3.80 0.35 5.36
CA GLY A 67 -4.50 1.60 5.13
C GLY A 67 -6.02 1.38 5.12
N ALA A 68 -6.81 2.43 5.05
CA ALA A 68 -8.26 2.34 4.96
C ALA A 68 -8.78 2.92 3.64
N ALA A 69 -9.96 2.49 3.23
CA ALA A 69 -10.57 2.96 1.99
C ALA A 69 -10.93 4.45 2.06
N GLY A 70 -10.84 5.13 0.92
CA GLY A 70 -11.37 6.47 0.75
C GLY A 70 -12.90 6.50 0.82
N GLY A 71 -13.45 7.65 1.16
CA GLY A 71 -14.89 7.88 1.21
C GLY A 71 -15.48 8.13 -0.18
N ALA A 72 -16.73 7.71 -0.38
CA ALA A 72 -17.43 7.95 -1.63
C ALA A 72 -17.69 9.44 -1.86
N GLY A 73 -17.43 9.92 -3.08
CA GLY A 73 -17.94 11.20 -3.55
C GLY A 73 -19.35 11.00 -4.07
N THR A 74 -20.30 11.80 -3.62
CA THR A 74 -21.68 11.74 -4.07
C THR A 74 -21.98 12.98 -4.87
N GLY A 75 -22.59 12.85 -6.05
CA GLY A 75 -22.93 13.96 -6.93
C GLY A 75 -22.69 13.61 -8.41
N ASP A 76 -22.68 14.62 -9.24
CA ASP A 76 -22.57 14.53 -10.69
C ASP A 76 -21.13 14.28 -11.16
N THR A 77 -20.90 14.45 -12.47
CA THR A 77 -19.64 14.19 -13.21
C THR A 77 -18.39 14.79 -12.61
N GLU A 78 -18.51 15.81 -11.78
CA GLU A 78 -17.36 16.53 -11.20
C GLU A 78 -17.03 16.07 -9.76
N SER A 79 -17.65 15.01 -9.26
CA SER A 79 -17.32 14.44 -7.96
C SER A 79 -16.07 13.56 -8.05
N PHE A 80 -15.30 13.51 -6.95
CA PHE A 80 -14.10 12.69 -6.84
C PHE A 80 -14.20 11.73 -5.65
N GLY A 81 -13.86 10.48 -5.87
CA GLY A 81 -13.66 9.53 -4.79
C GLY A 81 -12.43 9.88 -3.94
N GLY A 82 -12.52 9.64 -2.64
CA GLY A 82 -11.38 9.77 -1.75
C GLY A 82 -10.28 8.75 -2.10
N HIS A 83 -9.02 9.13 -1.90
CA HIS A 83 -7.90 8.23 -2.10
C HIS A 83 -7.86 7.17 -1.00
N GLY A 84 -7.40 5.97 -1.32
CA GLY A 84 -7.11 4.93 -0.33
C GLY A 84 -5.92 5.32 0.55
N GLY A 85 -5.97 4.94 1.82
CA GLY A 85 -4.88 5.13 2.76
C GLY A 85 -3.69 4.21 2.46
N ALA A 86 -2.48 4.67 2.72
CA ALA A 86 -1.28 3.86 2.61
C ALA A 86 -1.20 2.81 3.73
N GLY A 87 -0.58 1.66 3.46
CA GLY A 87 -0.19 0.72 4.50
C GLY A 87 0.95 1.25 5.36
N GLY A 88 1.02 0.84 6.63
CA GLY A 88 2.13 1.16 7.52
C GLY A 88 3.36 0.30 7.23
N ASP A 89 4.53 0.77 7.61
CA ASP A 89 5.78 0.03 7.45
C ASP A 89 5.94 -1.08 8.50
N GLY A 90 6.74 -2.10 8.18
CA GLY A 90 7.13 -3.12 9.15
C GLY A 90 8.00 -2.55 10.27
N GLY A 91 7.94 -3.14 11.46
CA GLY A 91 8.73 -2.75 12.62
C GLY A 91 10.21 -3.17 12.49
N ALA A 92 11.09 -2.54 13.24
CA ALA A 92 12.51 -2.85 13.24
C ALA A 92 12.85 -4.09 14.06
N VAL A 93 13.92 -4.79 13.68
CA VAL A 93 14.45 -5.99 14.36
C VAL A 93 15.78 -5.67 15.03
N GLY A 94 16.11 -6.34 16.15
CA GLY A 94 17.39 -6.26 16.79
C GLY A 94 18.45 -7.16 16.13
N LEU A 95 19.10 -8.02 16.93
CA LEU A 95 20.23 -8.83 16.45
C LEU A 95 19.80 -10.03 15.60
N ILE A 96 18.81 -10.80 16.08
CA ILE A 96 18.30 -12.01 15.42
C ILE A 96 16.78 -11.98 15.34
N GLY A 97 16.24 -12.13 14.16
CA GLY A 97 14.81 -12.19 13.91
C GLY A 97 14.41 -11.70 12.52
N ASN A 98 13.17 -11.88 12.17
CA ASN A 98 12.68 -11.50 10.86
C ASN A 98 12.08 -10.09 10.90
N GLY A 99 12.30 -9.35 9.85
CA GLY A 99 11.68 -8.05 9.61
C GLY A 99 10.17 -8.16 9.52
N GLY A 100 9.45 -7.15 10.01
CA GLY A 100 8.00 -7.06 9.87
C GLY A 100 7.62 -6.77 8.42
N ALA A 101 6.54 -7.38 7.95
CA ALA A 101 5.99 -7.07 6.64
C ALA A 101 5.36 -5.66 6.64
N GLY A 102 5.38 -4.99 5.50
CA GLY A 102 4.61 -3.77 5.27
C GLY A 102 3.12 -4.06 5.17
N GLY A 103 2.29 -3.14 5.65
CA GLY A 103 0.83 -3.22 5.52
C GLY A 103 0.37 -2.94 4.08
N THR A 104 -0.82 -3.43 3.74
CA THR A 104 -1.39 -3.21 2.42
C THR A 104 -2.00 -1.81 2.30
N GLY A 105 -1.89 -1.21 1.13
CA GLY A 105 -2.68 -0.04 0.75
C GLY A 105 -4.14 -0.41 0.50
N SER A 106 -5.03 0.53 0.67
CA SER A 106 -6.47 0.32 0.50
C SER A 106 -6.99 0.88 -0.82
N PRO A 107 -8.17 0.40 -1.28
CA PRO A 107 -8.76 0.90 -2.50
C PRO A 107 -9.14 2.39 -2.41
N GLY A 108 -9.08 3.06 -3.55
CA GLY A 108 -9.73 4.34 -3.76
C GLY A 108 -11.25 4.16 -3.80
N ALA A 109 -12.00 5.21 -3.48
CA ALA A 109 -13.45 5.12 -3.44
C ALA A 109 -14.09 5.09 -4.83
N VAL A 110 -15.24 4.41 -4.90
CA VAL A 110 -16.13 4.35 -6.05
C VAL A 110 -17.11 5.51 -6.00
N VAL A 111 -17.42 6.12 -7.13
CA VAL A 111 -18.33 7.28 -7.18
C VAL A 111 -19.10 7.38 -8.49
N GLY A 112 -20.12 8.26 -8.52
CA GLY A 112 -20.78 8.69 -9.75
C GLY A 112 -19.88 9.54 -10.67
N GLY A 113 -18.72 10.01 -10.21
CA GLY A 113 -17.72 10.77 -10.95
C GLY A 113 -16.38 10.03 -11.06
N ASN A 114 -15.26 10.70 -10.77
CA ASN A 114 -13.93 10.14 -10.91
C ASN A 114 -13.53 9.27 -9.71
N GLY A 115 -13.06 8.05 -9.96
CA GLY A 115 -12.57 7.14 -8.92
C GLY A 115 -11.32 7.66 -8.19
N GLY A 116 -11.21 7.38 -6.89
CA GLY A 116 -10.03 7.74 -6.10
C GLY A 116 -8.82 6.86 -6.40
N VAL A 117 -7.62 7.37 -6.16
CA VAL A 117 -6.38 6.59 -6.32
C VAL A 117 -6.25 5.56 -5.19
N GLY A 118 -5.74 4.38 -5.50
CA GLY A 118 -5.42 3.35 -4.51
C GLY A 118 -4.26 3.76 -3.60
N GLY A 119 -4.30 3.34 -2.34
CA GLY A 119 -3.25 3.61 -1.36
C GLY A 119 -1.96 2.84 -1.66
N LEU A 120 -0.83 3.37 -1.22
CA LEU A 120 0.48 2.72 -1.36
C LEU A 120 0.61 1.53 -0.40
N GLY A 121 1.34 0.49 -0.78
CA GLY A 121 1.78 -0.54 0.14
C GLY A 121 2.93 -0.03 1.04
N GLY A 122 2.93 -0.41 2.31
CA GLY A 122 4.02 -0.10 3.23
C GLY A 122 5.28 -0.91 2.94
N ALA A 123 6.44 -0.40 3.34
CA ALA A 123 7.70 -1.12 3.17
C ALA A 123 7.85 -2.25 4.21
N GLY A 124 8.44 -3.37 3.79
CA GLY A 124 8.95 -4.38 4.71
C GLY A 124 10.22 -3.88 5.39
N SER A 125 10.44 -4.22 6.66
CA SER A 125 11.62 -3.81 7.38
C SER A 125 12.81 -4.78 7.17
N PRO A 126 14.05 -4.33 7.43
CA PRO A 126 15.21 -5.21 7.42
C PRO A 126 15.09 -6.37 8.41
N GLY A 127 15.69 -7.51 8.08
CA GLY A 127 15.92 -8.59 9.04
C GLY A 127 16.96 -8.23 10.10
N GLY A 128 17.12 -9.09 11.10
CA GLY A 128 18.06 -8.89 12.19
C GLY A 128 19.51 -8.70 11.73
N LEU A 129 20.29 -7.93 12.50
CA LEU A 129 21.65 -7.55 12.14
C LEU A 129 22.54 -8.74 11.84
N LEU A 130 22.45 -9.81 12.64
CA LEU A 130 23.24 -11.01 12.45
C LEU A 130 22.53 -12.04 11.57
N TYR A 131 21.29 -12.35 11.90
CA TYR A 131 20.51 -13.38 11.20
C TYR A 131 19.01 -13.00 11.13
N GLY A 132 18.44 -13.09 9.94
CA GLY A 132 17.03 -12.90 9.73
C GLY A 132 16.65 -12.62 8.29
N THR A 133 15.37 -12.82 7.97
CA THR A 133 14.83 -12.46 6.68
C THR A 133 14.29 -11.05 6.71
N GLY A 134 14.45 -10.30 5.62
CA GLY A 134 13.74 -9.05 5.42
C GLY A 134 12.22 -9.27 5.35
N GLY A 135 11.43 -8.35 5.86
CA GLY A 135 9.97 -8.37 5.74
C GLY A 135 9.52 -8.16 4.31
N ALA A 136 8.41 -8.76 3.90
CA ALA A 136 7.82 -8.48 2.60
C ALA A 136 7.26 -7.05 2.54
N GLY A 137 7.30 -6.40 1.40
CA GLY A 137 6.56 -5.16 1.13
C GLY A 137 5.07 -5.43 1.04
N GLY A 138 4.25 -4.47 1.45
CA GLY A 138 2.80 -4.53 1.33
C GLY A 138 2.34 -4.28 -0.11
N ASN A 139 1.21 -4.83 -0.50
CA ASN A 139 0.63 -4.56 -1.81
C ASN A 139 0.01 -3.15 -1.84
N GLY A 140 0.08 -2.51 -2.99
CA GLY A 140 -0.68 -1.30 -3.27
C GLY A 140 -2.17 -1.61 -3.43
N GLY A 141 -3.03 -0.68 -3.04
CA GLY A 141 -4.48 -0.78 -3.21
C GLY A 141 -4.90 -0.52 -4.67
N PRO A 142 -6.00 -1.13 -5.12
CA PRO A 142 -6.55 -0.81 -6.43
C PRO A 142 -7.12 0.62 -6.46
N GLY A 143 -7.15 1.22 -7.64
CA GLY A 143 -7.89 2.46 -7.87
C GLY A 143 -9.39 2.25 -7.71
N GLY A 144 -10.11 3.31 -7.37
CA GLY A 144 -11.58 3.31 -7.31
C GLY A 144 -12.20 3.30 -8.71
N ASP A 145 -13.39 2.72 -8.79
CA ASP A 145 -14.14 2.70 -10.05
C ASP A 145 -14.68 4.10 -10.37
N GLY A 146 -14.62 4.49 -11.63
CA GLY A 146 -15.30 5.68 -12.13
C GLY A 146 -16.79 5.42 -12.34
N GLY A 147 -17.60 6.48 -12.33
CA GLY A 147 -19.05 6.40 -12.51
C GLY A 147 -19.46 5.77 -13.85
N THR A 148 -20.52 4.96 -13.79
CA THR A 148 -21.15 4.34 -14.96
C THR A 148 -22.55 4.90 -15.12
N GLY A 149 -22.88 5.51 -16.26
CA GLY A 149 -24.23 6.06 -16.49
C GLY A 149 -24.19 7.28 -17.39
N ALA A 150 -25.14 8.20 -17.16
CA ALA A 150 -25.21 9.47 -17.92
C ALA A 150 -23.99 10.37 -17.66
N THR A 151 -23.24 10.09 -16.60
CA THR A 151 -22.03 10.79 -16.22
C THR A 151 -20.87 9.80 -16.17
N VAL A 152 -20.03 9.88 -17.17
CA VAL A 152 -18.87 9.02 -17.35
C VAL A 152 -17.70 9.58 -16.52
N GLY A 153 -17.33 8.82 -15.47
CA GLY A 153 -16.17 9.16 -14.63
C GLY A 153 -14.91 8.36 -15.00
N PHE A 154 -13.75 8.94 -14.72
CA PHE A 154 -12.47 8.25 -14.92
C PHE A 154 -12.19 7.26 -13.78
N ALA A 155 -11.63 6.12 -14.15
CA ALA A 155 -11.11 5.19 -13.16
C ALA A 155 -9.94 5.81 -12.35
N GLY A 156 -9.81 5.42 -11.10
CA GLY A 156 -8.64 5.76 -10.29
C GLY A 156 -7.41 4.92 -10.66
N SER A 157 -6.23 5.48 -10.51
CA SER A 157 -4.96 4.75 -10.64
C SER A 157 -4.73 3.82 -9.46
N GLY A 158 -4.02 2.70 -9.68
CA GLY A 158 -3.59 1.81 -8.61
C GLY A 158 -2.44 2.39 -7.77
N GLY A 159 -2.37 2.01 -6.50
CA GLY A 159 -1.27 2.36 -5.61
C GLY A 159 -0.02 1.51 -5.87
N PHE A 160 1.15 2.04 -5.57
CA PHE A 160 2.41 1.30 -5.71
C PHE A 160 2.56 0.25 -4.62
N GLY A 161 3.20 -0.89 -4.95
CA GLY A 161 3.62 -1.87 -3.98
C GLY A 161 4.82 -1.37 -3.15
N GLY A 162 4.89 -1.77 -1.88
CA GLY A 162 5.99 -1.46 -0.99
C GLY A 162 7.25 -2.28 -1.29
N ALA A 163 8.41 -1.74 -0.99
CA ALA A 163 9.67 -2.48 -1.12
C ALA A 163 9.80 -3.59 -0.07
N GLY A 164 10.43 -4.69 -0.42
CA GLY A 164 10.85 -5.72 0.53
C GLY A 164 12.05 -5.27 1.36
N GLY A 165 12.11 -5.70 2.63
CA GLY A 165 13.22 -5.45 3.53
C GLY A 165 14.47 -6.22 3.15
N ILE A 166 15.64 -5.67 3.44
CA ILE A 166 16.94 -6.34 3.20
C ILE A 166 17.23 -7.37 4.29
N ALA A 167 17.94 -8.44 3.97
CA ALA A 167 18.70 -9.20 4.97
C ALA A 167 20.02 -8.47 5.22
N GLN A 168 20.59 -8.62 6.43
CA GLN A 168 21.82 -7.89 6.76
C GLN A 168 23.07 -8.76 6.58
N LEU A 169 23.45 -9.59 7.53
CA LEU A 169 24.62 -10.43 7.43
C LEU A 169 24.30 -11.80 6.84
N PHE A 170 23.31 -12.48 7.43
CA PHE A 170 22.83 -13.79 6.98
C PHE A 170 21.30 -13.74 6.82
N GLY A 171 20.78 -14.21 5.72
CA GLY A 171 19.35 -14.35 5.49
C GLY A 171 18.87 -13.96 4.10
N THR A 172 17.58 -14.09 3.88
CA THR A 172 16.95 -13.76 2.60
C THR A 172 16.31 -12.39 2.62
N GLY A 173 16.41 -11.63 1.54
CA GLY A 173 15.66 -10.40 1.33
C GLY A 173 14.16 -10.68 1.26
N GLY A 174 13.35 -9.74 1.72
CA GLY A 174 11.90 -9.79 1.62
C GLY A 174 11.43 -9.54 0.18
N MET A 175 10.29 -10.11 -0.19
CA MET A 175 9.67 -9.84 -1.49
C MET A 175 9.13 -8.42 -1.55
N GLY A 176 9.15 -7.80 -2.72
CA GLY A 176 8.41 -6.56 -2.98
C GLY A 176 6.90 -6.83 -3.06
N GLY A 177 6.09 -5.88 -2.63
CA GLY A 177 4.64 -5.93 -2.77
C GLY A 177 4.18 -5.68 -4.20
N SER A 178 3.06 -6.25 -4.60
CA SER A 178 2.47 -5.99 -5.91
C SER A 178 1.85 -4.58 -5.97
N GLY A 179 1.88 -3.94 -7.13
CA GLY A 179 1.12 -2.73 -7.39
C GLY A 179 -0.38 -3.04 -7.51
N GLY A 180 -1.22 -2.07 -7.14
CA GLY A 180 -2.68 -2.14 -7.33
C GLY A 180 -3.09 -1.95 -8.79
N GLY A 181 -4.15 -2.62 -9.21
CA GLY A 181 -4.75 -2.40 -10.53
C GLY A 181 -5.47 -1.05 -10.61
N ILE A 182 -5.79 -0.61 -11.82
CA ILE A 182 -6.72 0.52 -12.02
C ILE A 182 -8.14 0.11 -11.64
N GLY A 183 -8.97 1.09 -11.28
CA GLY A 183 -10.43 0.87 -11.12
C GLY A 183 -11.12 0.54 -12.45
N ALA A 184 -12.36 0.08 -12.37
CA ALA A 184 -13.23 0.01 -13.53
C ALA A 184 -13.76 1.41 -13.89
N GLY A 185 -14.02 1.68 -15.15
CA GLY A 185 -14.55 2.97 -15.59
C GLY A 185 -14.40 3.15 -17.09
N THR A 186 -15.02 4.20 -17.62
CA THR A 186 -14.88 4.51 -19.04
C THR A 186 -13.59 5.25 -19.29
N THR A 187 -12.89 4.77 -20.27
CA THR A 187 -11.55 5.25 -20.65
C THR A 187 -11.53 5.91 -22.02
N THR A 188 -12.71 6.07 -22.63
CA THR A 188 -12.83 6.44 -24.05
C THR A 188 -12.60 7.91 -24.38
N VAL A 189 -12.42 8.79 -23.40
CA VAL A 189 -12.29 10.23 -23.65
C VAL A 189 -11.22 10.88 -22.76
N VAL A 190 -10.18 10.16 -22.39
CA VAL A 190 -9.07 10.78 -21.67
C VAL A 190 -8.03 11.25 -22.66
N PRO A 191 -7.58 12.51 -22.62
CA PRO A 191 -6.34 12.87 -23.29
C PRO A 191 -5.23 11.91 -22.85
N PRO A 192 -4.33 11.46 -23.74
CA PRO A 192 -3.33 10.42 -23.45
C PRO A 192 -2.46 10.71 -22.21
N ASP A 193 -2.43 11.96 -21.76
CA ASP A 193 -1.62 12.41 -20.62
C ASP A 193 -2.27 12.21 -19.24
N VAL A 194 -3.52 11.71 -19.16
CA VAL A 194 -4.30 11.57 -17.91
C VAL A 194 -4.88 10.16 -17.74
N ALA A 195 -4.46 9.19 -18.53
CA ALA A 195 -4.96 7.82 -18.41
C ALA A 195 -4.58 7.22 -17.03
N PRO A 196 -5.53 6.55 -16.34
CA PRO A 196 -5.22 5.86 -15.09
C PRO A 196 -4.18 4.77 -15.35
N VAL A 197 -3.23 4.65 -14.44
CA VAL A 197 -2.15 3.64 -14.54
C VAL A 197 -2.22 2.67 -13.38
N GLY A 198 -1.89 1.41 -13.64
CA GLY A 198 -1.66 0.45 -12.57
C GLY A 198 -0.44 0.84 -11.74
N GLY A 199 -0.46 0.55 -10.45
CA GLY A 199 0.68 0.78 -9.58
C GLY A 199 1.89 -0.09 -9.97
N THR A 200 3.11 0.44 -9.85
CA THR A 200 4.31 -0.39 -10.02
C THR A 200 4.47 -1.35 -8.83
N GLY A 201 5.03 -2.53 -9.07
CA GLY A 201 5.43 -3.42 -7.98
C GLY A 201 6.63 -2.85 -7.21
N GLY A 202 6.72 -3.19 -5.93
CA GLY A 202 7.86 -2.84 -5.09
C GLY A 202 9.10 -3.69 -5.42
N ASN A 203 10.29 -3.14 -5.18
CA ASN A 203 11.52 -3.89 -5.34
C ASN A 203 11.67 -4.97 -4.27
N GLY A 204 12.29 -6.09 -4.61
CA GLY A 204 12.72 -7.09 -3.62
C GLY A 204 13.88 -6.57 -2.77
N GLY A 205 13.99 -7.08 -1.54
CA GLY A 205 15.09 -6.76 -0.64
C GLY A 205 16.35 -7.52 -1.00
N ARG A 206 17.52 -6.96 -0.67
CA ARG A 206 18.81 -7.60 -0.90
C ARG A 206 19.03 -8.81 -0.01
N ALA A 207 19.84 -9.75 -0.49
CA ALA A 207 20.37 -10.87 0.30
C ALA A 207 21.27 -10.39 1.44
N GLY A 208 21.51 -11.28 2.41
CA GLY A 208 22.54 -11.07 3.44
C GLY A 208 23.94 -11.04 2.84
N LEU A 209 24.80 -10.20 3.41
CA LEU A 209 26.14 -9.90 2.90
C LEU A 209 27.03 -11.16 2.77
N LEU A 210 26.93 -12.11 3.69
CA LEU A 210 27.76 -13.32 3.69
C LEU A 210 27.04 -14.53 3.11
N LEU A 211 25.72 -14.66 3.34
CA LEU A 211 24.94 -15.78 2.82
C LEU A 211 23.46 -15.42 2.78
N GLY A 212 22.83 -15.65 1.64
CA GLY A 212 21.40 -15.41 1.49
C GLY A 212 20.94 -15.38 0.04
N VAL A 213 19.69 -15.11 -0.16
CA VAL A 213 19.07 -14.93 -1.48
C VAL A 213 18.30 -13.62 -1.46
N GLY A 214 18.39 -12.83 -2.52
CA GLY A 214 17.58 -11.61 -2.69
C GLY A 214 16.09 -11.93 -2.81
N GLY A 215 15.25 -11.01 -2.35
CA GLY A 215 13.81 -11.12 -2.51
C GLY A 215 13.38 -10.83 -3.95
N MET A 216 12.29 -11.45 -4.39
CA MET A 216 11.70 -11.13 -5.70
C MET A 216 11.05 -9.75 -5.69
N GLY A 217 11.08 -9.04 -6.82
CA GLY A 217 10.27 -7.86 -7.02
C GLY A 217 8.79 -8.20 -7.11
N GLY A 218 7.95 -7.25 -6.72
CA GLY A 218 6.49 -7.38 -6.84
C GLY A 218 6.01 -7.18 -8.28
N ASN A 219 4.87 -7.74 -8.59
CA ASN A 219 4.23 -7.54 -9.90
C ASN A 219 3.66 -6.12 -10.03
N GLY A 220 3.67 -5.56 -11.24
CA GLY A 220 2.91 -4.36 -11.55
C GLY A 220 1.40 -4.63 -11.49
N GLY A 221 0.63 -3.61 -11.17
CA GLY A 221 -0.84 -3.67 -11.16
C GLY A 221 -1.42 -3.81 -12.56
N ALA A 222 -2.53 -4.53 -12.67
CA ALA A 222 -3.21 -4.72 -13.95
C ALA A 222 -3.83 -3.42 -14.48
N THR A 223 -3.77 -3.23 -15.80
CA THR A 223 -4.52 -2.20 -16.52
C THR A 223 -5.61 -2.88 -17.33
N SER A 224 -6.87 -2.67 -16.98
CA SER A 224 -7.99 -3.37 -17.66
C SER A 224 -8.55 -2.62 -18.86
N VAL A 225 -7.77 -1.76 -19.50
CA VAL A 225 -8.27 -0.96 -20.62
C VAL A 225 -7.57 -1.28 -21.91
N GLY A 226 -8.30 -1.92 -22.81
CA GLY A 226 -7.93 -1.99 -24.24
C GLY A 226 -6.61 -2.71 -24.57
N GLY A 227 -6.05 -3.48 -23.67
CA GLY A 227 -4.94 -4.40 -23.98
C GLY A 227 -3.53 -3.83 -23.92
N THR A 228 -3.31 -2.59 -23.49
CA THR A 228 -1.96 -2.05 -23.30
C THR A 228 -1.62 -1.98 -21.80
N LEU A 229 -0.62 -2.75 -21.39
CA LEU A 229 -0.13 -2.75 -20.00
C LEU A 229 0.80 -1.55 -19.77
N TYR A 230 0.41 -0.65 -18.87
CA TYR A 230 1.22 0.52 -18.49
C TYR A 230 1.83 0.43 -17.09
N ALA A 231 1.82 -0.74 -16.45
CA ALA A 231 2.42 -0.91 -15.13
C ALA A 231 3.64 -1.83 -15.19
N ALA A 232 4.73 -1.41 -14.57
CA ALA A 232 5.96 -2.19 -14.47
C ALA A 232 6.01 -2.98 -13.16
N GLY A 233 6.58 -4.18 -13.21
CA GLY A 233 6.94 -4.94 -12.01
C GLY A 233 8.13 -4.28 -11.29
N GLY A 234 8.27 -4.56 -10.01
CA GLY A 234 9.46 -4.18 -9.25
C GLY A 234 10.67 -5.05 -9.61
N ASN A 235 11.87 -4.50 -9.39
CA ASN A 235 13.12 -5.25 -9.58
C ASN A 235 13.32 -6.29 -8.45
N GLY A 236 13.95 -7.41 -8.78
CA GLY A 236 14.43 -8.35 -7.75
C GLY A 236 15.52 -7.71 -6.89
N GLY A 237 15.73 -8.25 -5.68
CA GLY A 237 16.87 -7.89 -4.83
C GLY A 237 18.12 -8.71 -5.22
N ASP A 238 19.28 -8.08 -5.13
CA ASP A 238 20.60 -8.70 -5.34
C ASP A 238 21.07 -9.46 -4.11
#